data_1ff921d9c291388cea619fdbbd39a4d5
#
_entry.id   1ff921d9c291388cea619fdbbd39a4d5
#
_cell.length_a   1.000
_cell.length_b   1.000
_cell.length_c   1.000
_cell.angle_alpha   90.00
_cell.angle_beta   90.00
_cell.angle_gamma   90.00
#
_symmetry.space_group_name_H-M   'P 1'
#
loop_
_entity.id
_entity.type
_entity.pdbx_description
1 polymer ?
#
loop_
_entity_poly.entity_id
_entity_poly.type
_entity_poly.pdbx_seq_one_letter_code
_entity_poly.pdbx_strand_id
1 'polypeptide(L)'
;RGLGDVYKRQSLDGPAREDSGEVVLGALAWSGNYRIWFRHSPYHYLFAGAGLDMAPAPYLLDGGGVFKTPPLILAHSKNGKGEASRRIHRWARRYGLRGGESERPTLLNSWAGVYFTFTEKVLHGMMKRAADLGIELFVLDDGWFGGRFPRNDARAGLGDWQVNRAKLPHGLEDLIRQAEKLGIRFGIWVEPEMVNPHSELYQNHPEWAIGLPHRENRLERSQYLLDLSNPHVCRYILDAMRKLLGEHPGISYVKWDCNRKISDPGSPWLDACRQGNLPIDYVRGYERILETLAAEFPDVIFQACSSGGGRADYGTMRKHHEFWTSDNTDAYERVFMQWGIGHLFPAISMAAHVTASPNHQTGRSAPLKFRFDVAMSGRLGFELQPCDMTEEDMVFSKRALAEYKRIRPVVQFGDLYRLSSPYESLSLIHI
;
A
#
# COMPACT_ATOMS: atom_id res chain seq x y z
N ARG A 1 -3.08 1.78 -12.85
CA ARG A 1 -4.48 2.25 -12.73
C ARG A 1 -4.45 3.58 -12.00
N GLY A 2 -5.07 4.61 -12.58
CA GLY A 2 -5.06 5.95 -12.01
C GLY A 2 -5.92 6.01 -10.75
N LEU A 3 -5.43 6.72 -9.76
CA LEU A 3 -6.12 7.07 -8.52
C LEU A 3 -7.32 8.02 -8.72
N GLY A 4 -7.81 8.15 -9.98
CA GLY A 4 -8.86 9.10 -10.35
C GLY A 4 -10.18 8.95 -9.61
N ASP A 5 -10.41 7.81 -8.95
CA ASP A 5 -11.68 7.49 -8.34
C ASP A 5 -11.69 7.58 -6.80
N VAL A 6 -10.53 7.82 -6.17
CA VAL A 6 -10.42 7.85 -4.70
C VAL A 6 -11.01 9.14 -4.09
N TYR A 7 -11.06 10.22 -4.87
CA TYR A 7 -11.61 11.50 -4.44
C TYR A 7 -12.30 12.25 -5.58
N LYS A 8 -13.27 13.10 -5.21
CA LYS A 8 -13.87 14.09 -6.12
C LYS A 8 -13.55 15.50 -5.63
N ARG A 9 -13.15 16.35 -6.56
CA ARG A 9 -12.92 17.78 -6.36
C ARG A 9 -14.01 18.57 -7.05
N GLN A 10 -14.68 19.46 -6.30
CA GLN A 10 -15.69 20.36 -6.82
C GLN A 10 -15.20 21.79 -6.67
N SER A 11 -15.22 22.52 -7.79
CA SER A 11 -15.10 23.97 -7.83
C SER A 11 -16.50 24.58 -7.89
N LEU A 12 -16.79 25.57 -7.08
CA LEU A 12 -18.12 26.19 -6.97
C LEU A 12 -18.23 27.45 -7.82
N ASP A 13 -17.13 28.22 -7.95
CA ASP A 13 -17.11 29.50 -8.64
C ASP A 13 -16.17 29.55 -9.87
N GLY A 14 -16.01 28.42 -10.55
CA GLY A 14 -15.09 28.29 -11.68
C GLY A 14 -13.84 27.43 -11.34
N PRO A 15 -12.79 27.39 -12.17
CA PRO A 15 -11.62 26.55 -11.96
C PRO A 15 -10.85 26.95 -10.69
N ALA A 16 -10.90 26.12 -9.64
CA ALA A 16 -10.13 26.38 -8.43
C ALA A 16 -8.62 26.24 -8.68
N ARG A 17 -7.85 27.25 -8.25
CA ARG A 17 -6.38 27.27 -8.25
C ARG A 17 -5.81 26.72 -6.94
N GLU A 18 -4.50 26.72 -6.80
CA GLU A 18 -3.86 26.29 -5.56
C GLU A 18 -4.21 27.22 -4.39
N ASP A 19 -4.29 28.51 -4.63
CA ASP A 19 -4.42 29.61 -3.66
C ASP A 19 -5.75 30.39 -3.77
N SER A 20 -6.64 30.05 -4.70
CA SER A 20 -7.88 30.79 -4.93
C SER A 20 -9.01 29.92 -5.44
N GLY A 21 -10.25 30.42 -5.27
CA GLY A 21 -11.49 29.73 -5.63
C GLY A 21 -12.05 28.86 -4.50
N GLU A 22 -13.36 28.73 -4.49
CA GLU A 22 -14.06 27.92 -3.50
C GLU A 22 -14.05 26.43 -3.92
N VAL A 23 -13.70 25.53 -2.99
CA VAL A 23 -13.55 24.12 -3.27
C VAL A 23 -13.96 23.24 -2.09
N VAL A 24 -14.56 22.09 -2.41
CA VAL A 24 -14.78 21.00 -1.47
C VAL A 24 -13.98 19.78 -1.93
N LEU A 25 -13.12 19.24 -1.07
CA LEU A 25 -12.47 17.95 -1.22
C LEU A 25 -13.20 16.91 -0.39
N GLY A 26 -13.43 15.72 -0.96
CA GLY A 26 -14.13 14.64 -0.27
C GLY A 26 -13.48 13.28 -0.47
N ALA A 27 -13.50 12.45 0.57
CA ALA A 27 -13.07 11.05 0.54
C ALA A 27 -13.99 10.18 1.37
N LEU A 28 -14.39 9.02 0.83
CA LEU A 28 -15.10 8.00 1.60
C LEU A 28 -14.06 7.09 2.27
N ALA A 29 -14.19 6.88 3.58
CA ALA A 29 -13.28 5.99 4.33
C ALA A 29 -13.72 4.52 4.19
N TRP A 30 -13.55 3.97 2.99
CA TRP A 30 -13.98 2.62 2.65
C TRP A 30 -13.07 1.98 1.60
N SER A 31 -12.65 0.75 1.84
CA SER A 31 -11.70 0.00 1.00
C SER A 31 -12.36 -0.96 0.01
N GLY A 32 -13.69 -0.96 -0.07
CA GLY A 32 -14.48 -1.78 -1.00
C GLY A 32 -15.10 -0.95 -2.13
N ASN A 33 -16.08 -1.53 -2.79
CA ASN A 33 -16.83 -0.85 -3.84
C ASN A 33 -17.64 0.31 -3.27
N TYR A 34 -17.54 1.47 -3.91
CA TYR A 34 -18.26 2.67 -3.50
C TYR A 34 -18.73 3.47 -4.71
N ARG A 35 -19.69 4.36 -4.47
CA ARG A 35 -20.19 5.31 -5.45
C ARG A 35 -20.14 6.72 -4.88
N ILE A 36 -19.58 7.66 -5.66
CA ILE A 36 -19.72 9.10 -5.45
C ILE A 36 -20.48 9.66 -6.63
N TRP A 37 -21.52 10.41 -6.37
CA TRP A 37 -22.39 10.97 -7.41
C TRP A 37 -22.71 12.43 -7.15
N PHE A 38 -22.97 13.15 -8.26
CA PHE A 38 -23.41 14.53 -8.26
C PHE A 38 -24.69 14.62 -9.09
N ARG A 39 -25.66 15.35 -8.58
CA ARG A 39 -26.92 15.63 -9.28
C ARG A 39 -27.26 17.10 -9.22
N HIS A 40 -27.39 17.73 -10.38
CA HIS A 40 -27.91 19.09 -10.50
C HIS A 40 -29.43 19.06 -10.48
N SER A 41 -30.04 19.91 -9.67
CA SER A 41 -31.49 20.10 -9.62
C SER A 41 -31.94 21.19 -10.57
N PRO A 42 -33.20 21.17 -11.06
CA PRO A 42 -33.76 22.29 -11.83
C PRO A 42 -33.77 23.63 -11.10
N TYR A 43 -33.66 23.61 -9.79
CA TYR A 43 -33.59 24.81 -8.92
C TYR A 43 -32.17 25.27 -8.65
N HIS A 44 -31.18 24.90 -9.48
CA HIS A 44 -29.76 25.25 -9.37
C HIS A 44 -29.06 24.73 -8.10
N TYR A 45 -29.60 23.74 -7.40
CA TYR A 45 -28.89 23.05 -6.32
C TYR A 45 -28.05 21.91 -6.87
N LEU A 46 -26.84 21.77 -6.32
CA LEU A 46 -25.97 20.65 -6.55
C LEU A 46 -26.04 19.70 -5.34
N PHE A 47 -26.54 18.50 -5.59
CA PHE A 47 -26.52 17.41 -4.61
C PHE A 47 -25.28 16.56 -4.83
N ALA A 48 -24.56 16.25 -3.76
CA ALA A 48 -23.47 15.30 -3.78
C ALA A 48 -23.77 14.17 -2.79
N GLY A 49 -23.53 12.94 -3.19
CA GLY A 49 -23.70 11.77 -2.34
C GLY A 49 -22.49 10.85 -2.46
N ALA A 50 -22.18 10.15 -1.38
CA ALA A 50 -21.16 9.12 -1.34
C ALA A 50 -21.64 7.96 -0.47
N GLY A 51 -21.34 6.74 -0.87
CA GLY A 51 -21.74 5.55 -0.12
C GLY A 51 -21.22 4.28 -0.75
N LEU A 52 -21.52 3.16 -0.13
CA LEU A 52 -21.23 1.84 -0.65
C LEU A 52 -21.96 1.62 -1.97
N ASP A 53 -21.30 1.00 -2.94
CA ASP A 53 -21.98 0.61 -4.18
C ASP A 53 -22.67 -0.75 -4.01
N MET A 54 -23.96 -0.69 -3.73
CA MET A 54 -24.83 -1.88 -3.60
C MET A 54 -25.62 -2.17 -4.88
N ALA A 55 -25.34 -1.47 -5.98
CA ALA A 55 -26.08 -1.64 -7.22
C ALA A 55 -25.96 -3.06 -7.83
N PRO A 56 -24.80 -3.76 -7.69
CA PRO A 56 -24.68 -5.12 -8.21
C PRO A 56 -25.51 -6.14 -7.43
N ALA A 57 -25.65 -5.96 -6.09
CA ALA A 57 -26.45 -6.84 -5.24
C ALA A 57 -26.80 -6.13 -3.92
N PRO A 58 -28.03 -6.29 -3.40
CA PRO A 58 -28.43 -5.73 -2.12
C PRO A 58 -27.74 -6.45 -0.96
N TYR A 59 -27.45 -5.69 0.11
CA TYR A 59 -26.98 -6.24 1.37
C TYR A 59 -28.19 -6.72 2.20
N LEU A 60 -28.21 -8.00 2.58
CA LEU A 60 -29.23 -8.55 3.45
C LEU A 60 -28.86 -8.27 4.91
N LEU A 61 -29.66 -7.45 5.59
CA LEU A 61 -29.52 -7.15 7.01
C LEU A 61 -30.58 -7.95 7.79
N ASP A 62 -30.16 -8.62 8.85
CA ASP A 62 -31.07 -9.36 9.73
C ASP A 62 -32.01 -8.42 10.50
N GLY A 63 -33.16 -8.93 10.88
CA GLY A 63 -34.11 -8.20 11.74
C GLY A 63 -33.43 -7.80 13.07
N GLY A 64 -33.53 -6.52 13.41
CA GLY A 64 -32.84 -5.95 14.58
C GLY A 64 -31.34 -5.64 14.36
N GLY A 65 -30.75 -6.00 13.22
CA GLY A 65 -29.38 -5.72 12.89
C GLY A 65 -29.11 -4.22 12.64
N VAL A 66 -27.87 -3.77 12.85
CA VAL A 66 -27.43 -2.40 12.62
C VAL A 66 -26.38 -2.38 11.51
N PHE A 67 -26.62 -1.59 10.47
CA PHE A 67 -25.65 -1.34 9.41
C PHE A 67 -24.99 0.02 9.61
N LYS A 68 -23.68 0.02 9.91
CA LYS A 68 -22.90 1.24 10.05
C LYS A 68 -22.24 1.58 8.73
N THR A 69 -22.57 2.75 8.18
CA THR A 69 -21.93 3.28 6.96
C THR A 69 -20.53 3.80 7.22
N PRO A 70 -19.61 3.74 6.23
CA PRO A 70 -18.31 4.35 6.37
C PRO A 70 -18.40 5.88 6.47
N PRO A 71 -17.46 6.54 7.17
CA PRO A 71 -17.42 7.99 7.25
C PRO A 71 -17.11 8.64 5.90
N LEU A 72 -17.81 9.74 5.60
CA LEU A 72 -17.45 10.66 4.54
C LEU A 72 -16.65 11.81 5.14
N ILE A 73 -15.42 11.99 4.65
CA ILE A 73 -14.51 13.05 5.08
C ILE A 73 -14.64 14.19 4.08
N LEU A 74 -14.88 15.41 4.56
CA LEU A 74 -15.00 16.59 3.74
C LEU A 74 -14.10 17.71 4.26
N ALA A 75 -13.45 18.42 3.35
CA ALA A 75 -12.74 19.68 3.63
C ALA A 75 -13.22 20.76 2.68
N HIS A 76 -13.66 21.88 3.22
CA HIS A 76 -14.07 23.06 2.48
C HIS A 76 -13.00 24.16 2.59
N SER A 77 -12.76 24.89 1.51
CA SER A 77 -11.90 26.07 1.49
C SER A 77 -12.43 27.11 0.51
N LYS A 78 -12.32 28.39 0.86
CA LYS A 78 -12.52 29.54 -0.04
C LYS A 78 -11.20 30.02 -0.65
N ASN A 79 -10.07 29.51 -0.16
CA ASN A 79 -8.72 29.91 -0.55
C ASN A 79 -8.02 28.82 -1.38
N GLY A 80 -8.75 28.25 -2.32
CA GLY A 80 -8.22 27.27 -3.25
C GLY A 80 -8.05 25.85 -2.74
N LYS A 81 -7.58 25.00 -3.64
CA LYS A 81 -7.41 23.56 -3.41
C LYS A 81 -6.23 23.22 -2.49
N GLY A 82 -5.22 24.09 -2.43
CA GLY A 82 -4.07 23.90 -1.55
C GLY A 82 -4.44 23.96 -0.08
N GLU A 83 -5.26 24.94 0.31
CA GLU A 83 -5.75 25.02 1.69
C GLU A 83 -6.63 23.82 2.05
N ALA A 84 -7.58 23.43 1.19
CA ALA A 84 -8.40 22.25 1.42
C ALA A 84 -7.55 20.97 1.58
N SER A 85 -6.53 20.82 0.75
CA SER A 85 -5.54 19.73 0.82
C SER A 85 -4.79 19.73 2.15
N ARG A 86 -4.24 20.86 2.58
CA ARG A 86 -3.52 20.97 3.86
C ARG A 86 -4.44 20.70 5.06
N ARG A 87 -5.72 21.09 5.02
CA ARG A 87 -6.72 20.74 6.07
C ARG A 87 -6.89 19.23 6.18
N ILE A 88 -7.05 18.51 5.03
CA ILE A 88 -7.14 17.05 5.02
C ILE A 88 -5.82 16.42 5.50
N HIS A 89 -4.65 16.93 5.09
CA HIS A 89 -3.35 16.41 5.52
C HIS A 89 -3.16 16.50 7.03
N ARG A 90 -3.49 17.64 7.65
CA ARG A 90 -3.42 17.81 9.12
C ARG A 90 -4.40 16.89 9.84
N TRP A 91 -5.64 16.79 9.34
CA TRP A 91 -6.62 15.85 9.86
C TRP A 91 -6.14 14.40 9.70
N ALA A 92 -5.60 14.04 8.54
CA ALA A 92 -5.11 12.70 8.26
C ALA A 92 -3.99 12.29 9.20
N ARG A 93 -2.96 13.12 9.38
CA ARG A 93 -1.88 12.85 10.32
C ARG A 93 -2.39 12.58 11.72
N ARG A 94 -3.38 13.35 12.19
CA ARG A 94 -3.88 13.23 13.55
C ARG A 94 -4.92 12.13 13.76
N TYR A 95 -5.75 11.84 12.75
CA TYR A 95 -6.94 10.97 12.91
C TYR A 95 -7.14 9.93 11.81
N GLY A 96 -6.58 10.14 10.64
CA GLY A 96 -6.82 9.32 9.45
C GLY A 96 -5.77 8.25 9.16
N LEU A 97 -4.58 8.37 9.77
CA LEU A 97 -3.45 7.46 9.57
C LEU A 97 -3.07 6.82 10.91
N ARG A 98 -2.74 5.53 10.86
CA ARG A 98 -2.08 4.90 12.01
C ARG A 98 -0.70 5.52 12.20
N GLY A 99 -0.39 5.98 13.41
CA GLY A 99 0.89 6.59 13.70
C GLY A 99 1.23 7.80 12.83
N GLY A 100 0.24 8.60 12.43
CA GLY A 100 0.43 9.74 11.51
C GLY A 100 1.32 10.86 12.04
N GLU A 101 1.63 10.86 13.34
CA GLU A 101 2.55 11.80 14.00
C GLU A 101 3.90 11.16 14.37
N SER A 102 4.16 9.90 13.92
CA SER A 102 5.43 9.19 14.14
C SER A 102 6.25 9.19 12.86
N GLU A 103 7.52 9.54 12.95
CA GLU A 103 8.42 9.59 11.81
C GLU A 103 8.59 8.23 11.12
N ARG A 104 8.62 8.22 9.79
CA ARG A 104 8.86 7.02 8.98
C ARG A 104 10.34 6.88 8.66
N PRO A 105 10.92 5.68 8.85
CA PRO A 105 12.30 5.41 8.47
C PRO A 105 12.47 5.39 6.96
N THR A 106 13.70 5.66 6.52
CA THR A 106 14.12 5.35 5.15
C THR A 106 14.33 3.85 5.00
N LEU A 107 13.97 3.28 3.86
CA LEU A 107 14.07 1.84 3.66
C LEU A 107 14.71 1.43 2.33
N LEU A 108 15.21 0.20 2.28
CA LEU A 108 15.49 -0.55 1.06
C LEU A 108 14.53 -1.74 0.97
N ASN A 109 13.75 -1.80 -0.10
CA ASN A 109 12.94 -2.96 -0.44
C ASN A 109 13.72 -3.85 -1.43
N SER A 110 13.71 -5.16 -1.23
CA SER A 110 14.50 -6.10 -2.04
C SER A 110 13.89 -6.42 -3.41
N TRP A 111 12.59 -6.10 -3.65
CA TRP A 111 11.86 -6.60 -4.82
C TRP A 111 12.57 -6.35 -6.14
N ALA A 112 12.68 -5.10 -6.59
CA ALA A 112 13.32 -4.80 -7.87
C ALA A 112 14.84 -5.03 -7.89
N GLY A 113 15.45 -5.34 -6.74
CA GLY A 113 16.86 -5.70 -6.65
C GLY A 113 17.15 -7.17 -6.94
N VAL A 114 16.23 -8.09 -6.58
CA VAL A 114 16.48 -9.53 -6.67
C VAL A 114 15.26 -10.36 -7.08
N TYR A 115 14.06 -9.77 -7.08
CA TYR A 115 12.80 -10.48 -7.34
C TYR A 115 12.70 -11.78 -6.52
N PHE A 116 12.36 -12.90 -7.16
CA PHE A 116 12.30 -14.22 -6.54
C PHE A 116 13.68 -14.90 -6.40
N THR A 117 14.75 -14.33 -7.01
CA THR A 117 16.06 -14.99 -7.12
C THR A 117 17.05 -14.42 -6.12
N PHE A 118 17.05 -14.98 -4.91
CA PHE A 118 17.99 -14.57 -3.86
C PHE A 118 18.41 -15.75 -2.98
N THR A 119 19.50 -15.53 -2.26
CA THR A 119 20.04 -16.38 -1.18
C THR A 119 20.32 -15.50 0.03
N GLU A 120 20.50 -16.09 1.20
CA GLU A 120 20.94 -15.37 2.42
C GLU A 120 22.16 -14.49 2.14
N LYS A 121 23.17 -15.01 1.44
CA LYS A 121 24.39 -14.26 1.11
C LYS A 121 24.10 -12.99 0.31
N VAL A 122 23.21 -13.06 -0.66
CA VAL A 122 22.81 -11.91 -1.47
C VAL A 122 22.11 -10.87 -0.59
N LEU A 123 21.16 -11.32 0.26
CA LEU A 123 20.43 -10.43 1.18
C LEU A 123 21.36 -9.78 2.21
N HIS A 124 22.32 -10.51 2.77
CA HIS A 124 23.35 -9.96 3.65
C HIS A 124 24.17 -8.84 2.95
N GLY A 125 24.52 -9.06 1.68
CA GLY A 125 25.20 -8.04 0.87
C GLY A 125 24.36 -6.78 0.71
N MET A 126 23.07 -6.94 0.39
CA MET A 126 22.12 -5.82 0.25
C MET A 126 21.97 -5.05 1.58
N MET A 127 21.77 -5.75 2.70
CA MET A 127 21.66 -5.14 4.03
C MET A 127 22.92 -4.37 4.42
N LYS A 128 24.09 -4.92 4.15
CA LYS A 128 25.36 -4.23 4.40
C LYS A 128 25.46 -2.93 3.61
N ARG A 129 25.18 -2.97 2.29
CA ARG A 129 25.17 -1.77 1.45
C ARG A 129 24.11 -0.75 1.88
N ALA A 130 22.93 -1.22 2.32
CA ALA A 130 21.90 -0.36 2.89
C ALA A 130 22.38 0.37 4.13
N ALA A 131 23.01 -0.33 5.06
CA ALA A 131 23.59 0.26 6.26
C ALA A 131 24.74 1.24 5.93
N ASP A 132 25.62 0.90 4.98
CA ASP A 132 26.70 1.78 4.50
C ASP A 132 26.17 3.08 3.89
N LEU A 133 25.01 3.04 3.23
CA LEU A 133 24.28 4.23 2.74
C LEU A 133 23.64 5.05 3.87
N GLY A 134 23.38 4.45 5.01
CA GLY A 134 22.64 5.05 6.12
C GLY A 134 21.12 4.81 6.04
N ILE A 135 20.66 3.81 5.29
CA ILE A 135 19.26 3.35 5.27
C ILE A 135 18.92 2.73 6.63
N GLU A 136 17.69 2.94 7.11
CA GLU A 136 17.29 2.59 8.48
C GLU A 136 16.49 1.29 8.58
N LEU A 137 15.97 0.79 7.45
CA LEU A 137 15.11 -0.40 7.39
C LEU A 137 15.37 -1.19 6.11
N PHE A 138 15.57 -2.50 6.23
CA PHE A 138 15.58 -3.42 5.10
C PHE A 138 14.28 -4.22 5.08
N VAL A 139 13.61 -4.28 3.93
CA VAL A 139 12.36 -5.04 3.73
C VAL A 139 12.61 -6.19 2.77
N LEU A 140 12.50 -7.43 3.27
CA LEU A 140 12.47 -8.64 2.46
C LEU A 140 11.10 -8.75 1.78
N ASP A 141 11.06 -8.60 0.47
CA ASP A 141 9.84 -8.68 -0.34
C ASP A 141 9.46 -10.14 -0.70
N ASP A 142 8.59 -10.36 -1.66
CA ASP A 142 8.05 -11.67 -2.05
C ASP A 142 9.15 -12.71 -2.35
N GLY A 143 8.85 -13.98 -2.08
CA GLY A 143 9.72 -15.12 -2.42
C GLY A 143 10.41 -15.84 -1.27
N TRP A 144 10.21 -15.43 0.00
CA TRP A 144 10.89 -15.97 1.17
C TRP A 144 10.24 -17.24 1.76
N PHE A 145 9.03 -17.61 1.33
CA PHE A 145 8.18 -18.63 1.92
C PHE A 145 7.84 -19.80 0.98
N GLY A 146 7.03 -20.72 1.47
CA GLY A 146 6.57 -21.93 0.79
C GLY A 146 7.44 -23.15 1.12
N GLY A 147 6.85 -24.11 1.81
CA GLY A 147 7.49 -25.37 2.18
C GLY A 147 7.49 -26.36 1.03
N ARG A 148 6.41 -27.15 0.91
CA ARG A 148 6.24 -28.14 -0.18
C ARG A 148 6.15 -27.49 -1.57
N PHE A 149 5.59 -26.30 -1.64
CA PHE A 149 5.45 -25.50 -2.86
C PHE A 149 6.24 -24.19 -2.72
N PRO A 150 7.56 -24.21 -2.95
CA PRO A 150 8.39 -23.04 -2.71
C PRO A 150 8.04 -21.86 -3.62
N ARG A 151 7.99 -20.66 -3.03
CA ARG A 151 7.73 -19.39 -3.71
C ARG A 151 8.93 -18.97 -4.56
N ASN A 152 9.19 -19.66 -5.65
CA ASN A 152 10.28 -19.37 -6.58
C ASN A 152 9.81 -18.53 -7.79
N ASP A 153 8.52 -18.42 -7.97
CA ASP A 153 7.84 -17.56 -8.93
C ASP A 153 6.40 -17.26 -8.44
N ALA A 154 5.61 -16.54 -9.23
CA ALA A 154 4.26 -16.13 -8.86
C ALA A 154 3.22 -17.27 -8.86
N ARG A 155 3.56 -18.52 -9.24
CA ARG A 155 2.61 -19.61 -9.49
C ARG A 155 2.40 -20.55 -8.31
N ALA A 156 3.25 -20.48 -7.29
CA ALA A 156 3.23 -21.41 -6.17
C ALA A 156 3.49 -20.74 -4.82
N GLY A 157 3.13 -21.42 -3.75
CA GLY A 157 3.50 -21.10 -2.35
C GLY A 157 2.64 -20.06 -1.66
N LEU A 158 1.88 -19.22 -2.40
CA LEU A 158 1.06 -18.19 -1.77
C LEU A 158 -0.07 -18.83 -0.97
N GLY A 159 -0.13 -18.48 0.32
CA GLY A 159 -0.97 -19.14 1.33
C GLY A 159 -0.15 -19.91 2.38
N ASP A 160 1.05 -20.37 2.03
CA ASP A 160 1.90 -21.20 2.87
C ASP A 160 3.04 -20.35 3.46
N TRP A 161 2.85 -19.82 4.67
CA TRP A 161 3.75 -18.82 5.27
C TRP A 161 4.94 -19.43 6.03
N GLN A 162 5.36 -20.66 5.66
CA GLN A 162 6.59 -21.27 6.20
C GLN A 162 7.81 -20.75 5.42
N VAL A 163 8.91 -20.52 6.15
CA VAL A 163 10.17 -20.06 5.55
C VAL A 163 10.70 -21.10 4.55
N ASN A 164 11.06 -20.63 3.35
CA ASN A 164 11.74 -21.45 2.35
C ASN A 164 13.19 -21.70 2.75
N ARG A 165 13.44 -22.83 3.40
CA ARG A 165 14.78 -23.21 3.92
C ARG A 165 15.80 -23.51 2.83
N ALA A 166 15.41 -23.68 1.58
CA ALA A 166 16.34 -23.81 0.46
C ALA A 166 17.00 -22.46 0.11
N LYS A 167 16.23 -21.36 0.21
CA LYS A 167 16.74 -19.99 0.01
C LYS A 167 17.36 -19.40 1.26
N LEU A 168 16.76 -19.71 2.41
CA LEU A 168 17.09 -19.18 3.73
C LEU A 168 17.38 -20.34 4.69
N PRO A 169 18.53 -21.02 4.58
CA PRO A 169 18.87 -22.18 5.40
C PRO A 169 18.82 -21.91 6.91
N HIS A 170 19.22 -20.69 7.32
CA HIS A 170 19.24 -20.28 8.73
C HIS A 170 17.98 -19.48 9.14
N GLY A 171 16.99 -19.34 8.22
CA GLY A 171 15.69 -18.72 8.49
C GLY A 171 15.68 -17.21 8.54
N LEU A 172 14.54 -16.65 8.94
CA LEU A 172 14.38 -15.22 9.13
C LEU A 172 15.19 -14.70 10.32
N GLU A 173 15.44 -15.54 11.30
CA GLU A 173 16.20 -15.23 12.52
C GLU A 173 17.64 -14.76 12.19
N ASP A 174 18.24 -15.35 11.17
CA ASP A 174 19.58 -14.95 10.73
C ASP A 174 19.57 -13.58 10.06
N LEU A 175 18.60 -13.33 9.20
CA LEU A 175 18.45 -12.02 8.55
C LEU A 175 18.14 -10.91 9.56
N ILE A 176 17.27 -11.18 10.53
CA ILE A 176 16.94 -10.24 11.61
C ILE A 176 18.18 -9.92 12.42
N ARG A 177 18.90 -10.95 12.87
CA ARG A 177 20.16 -10.78 13.62
C ARG A 177 21.21 -10.01 12.82
N GLN A 178 21.29 -10.23 11.50
CA GLN A 178 22.20 -9.49 10.63
C GLN A 178 21.80 -8.02 10.51
N ALA A 179 20.51 -7.73 10.37
CA ALA A 179 20.00 -6.35 10.37
C ALA A 179 20.34 -5.64 11.70
N GLU A 180 20.08 -6.28 12.83
CA GLU A 180 20.43 -5.77 14.16
C GLU A 180 21.92 -5.45 14.32
N LYS A 181 22.81 -6.37 13.87
CA LYS A 181 24.27 -6.15 13.89
C LYS A 181 24.70 -4.95 13.05
N LEU A 182 23.96 -4.65 11.98
CA LEU A 182 24.20 -3.51 11.11
C LEU A 182 23.53 -2.21 11.60
N GLY A 183 22.76 -2.27 12.69
CA GLY A 183 22.04 -1.14 13.25
C GLY A 183 20.84 -0.68 12.40
N ILE A 184 20.28 -1.57 11.57
CA ILE A 184 19.11 -1.32 10.77
C ILE A 184 17.93 -2.20 11.21
N ARG A 185 16.71 -1.76 10.97
CA ARG A 185 15.49 -2.54 11.23
C ARG A 185 15.27 -3.59 10.13
N PHE A 186 14.45 -4.60 10.45
CA PHE A 186 14.02 -5.62 9.49
C PHE A 186 12.51 -5.57 9.26
N GLY A 187 12.10 -5.73 8.02
CA GLY A 187 10.69 -5.81 7.59
C GLY A 187 10.46 -6.93 6.60
N ILE A 188 9.18 -7.28 6.41
CA ILE A 188 8.77 -8.41 5.58
C ILE A 188 7.54 -8.08 4.75
N TRP A 189 7.44 -8.68 3.57
CA TRP A 189 6.27 -8.65 2.70
C TRP A 189 5.37 -9.86 2.95
N VAL A 190 4.05 -9.64 2.91
CA VAL A 190 3.03 -10.67 2.94
C VAL A 190 1.87 -10.31 2.01
N GLU A 191 1.20 -11.33 1.46
CA GLU A 191 -0.04 -11.21 0.66
C GLU A 191 -1.08 -12.23 1.16
N PRO A 192 -1.57 -12.12 2.40
CA PRO A 192 -2.29 -13.20 3.06
C PRO A 192 -3.75 -13.35 2.63
N GLU A 193 -4.27 -12.44 1.83
CA GLU A 193 -5.61 -12.53 1.24
C GLU A 193 -5.67 -13.38 -0.02
N MET A 194 -4.49 -13.81 -0.52
CA MET A 194 -4.36 -14.56 -1.77
C MET A 194 -3.87 -15.98 -1.52
N VAL A 195 -4.17 -16.87 -2.47
CA VAL A 195 -3.72 -18.26 -2.45
C VAL A 195 -3.40 -18.75 -3.87
N ASN A 196 -2.31 -19.50 -4.03
CA ASN A 196 -2.03 -20.18 -5.30
C ASN A 196 -2.72 -21.55 -5.34
N PRO A 197 -3.11 -22.04 -6.52
CA PRO A 197 -3.52 -23.44 -6.70
C PRO A 197 -2.45 -24.44 -6.21
N HIS A 198 -1.17 -24.08 -6.44
CA HIS A 198 -0.02 -24.84 -5.94
C HIS A 198 0.41 -24.30 -4.58
N SER A 199 -0.40 -24.59 -3.56
CA SER A 199 -0.11 -24.36 -2.14
C SER A 199 -0.75 -25.47 -1.30
N GLU A 200 -0.20 -25.73 -0.12
CA GLU A 200 -0.79 -26.67 0.83
C GLU A 200 -2.14 -26.16 1.33
N LEU A 201 -2.26 -24.86 1.54
CA LEU A 201 -3.51 -24.21 1.93
C LEU A 201 -4.63 -24.50 0.94
N TYR A 202 -4.42 -24.26 -0.34
CA TYR A 202 -5.47 -24.50 -1.34
C TYR A 202 -5.78 -25.98 -1.55
N GLN A 203 -4.78 -26.86 -1.46
CA GLN A 203 -5.01 -28.30 -1.58
C GLN A 203 -5.88 -28.83 -0.43
N ASN A 204 -5.71 -28.27 0.77
CA ASN A 204 -6.48 -28.68 1.96
C ASN A 204 -7.84 -27.98 2.05
N HIS A 205 -7.95 -26.75 1.55
CA HIS A 205 -9.13 -25.89 1.68
C HIS A 205 -9.47 -25.14 0.39
N PRO A 206 -9.77 -25.84 -0.72
CA PRO A 206 -10.15 -25.18 -1.98
C PRO A 206 -11.44 -24.37 -1.84
N GLU A 207 -12.34 -24.74 -0.91
CA GLU A 207 -13.59 -24.04 -0.59
C GLU A 207 -13.38 -22.69 0.10
N TRP A 208 -12.16 -22.37 0.52
CA TRP A 208 -11.85 -21.06 1.10
C TRP A 208 -11.59 -19.96 0.07
N ALA A 209 -11.45 -20.34 -1.19
CA ALA A 209 -11.32 -19.38 -2.27
C ALA A 209 -12.69 -18.84 -2.72
N ILE A 210 -12.77 -17.54 -2.98
CA ILE A 210 -13.92 -16.91 -3.64
C ILE A 210 -14.13 -17.56 -5.00
N GLY A 211 -15.36 -17.97 -5.29
CA GLY A 211 -15.76 -18.59 -6.54
C GLY A 211 -17.26 -18.88 -6.57
N LEU A 212 -17.78 -19.14 -7.76
CA LEU A 212 -19.16 -19.50 -7.97
C LEU A 212 -19.33 -21.01 -8.04
N PRO A 213 -20.37 -21.61 -7.41
CA PRO A 213 -20.67 -23.03 -7.55
C PRO A 213 -20.81 -23.42 -9.04
N HIS A 214 -20.27 -24.58 -9.39
CA HIS A 214 -20.36 -25.16 -10.74
C HIS A 214 -19.70 -24.33 -11.85
N ARG A 215 -18.85 -23.40 -11.50
CA ARG A 215 -18.07 -22.58 -12.43
C ARG A 215 -16.58 -22.66 -12.07
N GLU A 216 -15.74 -22.80 -13.10
CA GLU A 216 -14.30 -22.76 -12.88
C GLU A 216 -13.87 -21.39 -12.40
N ASN A 217 -13.09 -21.34 -11.33
CA ASN A 217 -12.54 -20.11 -10.78
C ASN A 217 -11.50 -19.53 -11.73
N ARG A 218 -11.64 -18.24 -12.04
CA ARG A 218 -10.68 -17.54 -12.90
C ARG A 218 -9.41 -17.22 -12.15
N LEU A 219 -8.27 -17.63 -12.71
CA LEU A 219 -6.95 -17.21 -12.24
C LEU A 219 -6.63 -15.80 -12.75
N GLU A 220 -6.20 -14.93 -11.85
CA GLU A 220 -5.52 -13.68 -12.19
C GLU A 220 -4.18 -13.66 -11.45
N ARG A 221 -3.08 -13.34 -12.14
CA ARG A 221 -1.72 -13.39 -11.59
C ARG A 221 -1.35 -14.76 -10.98
N SER A 222 -1.91 -15.85 -11.53
CA SER A 222 -1.73 -17.22 -11.03
C SER A 222 -2.26 -17.48 -9.61
N GLN A 223 -3.17 -16.66 -9.10
CA GLN A 223 -3.69 -16.76 -7.74
C GLN A 223 -5.21 -16.62 -7.68
N TYR A 224 -5.79 -17.13 -6.59
CA TYR A 224 -7.17 -16.94 -6.16
C TYR A 224 -7.22 -15.98 -4.96
N LEU A 225 -8.41 -15.46 -4.71
CA LEU A 225 -8.71 -14.62 -3.56
C LEU A 225 -9.37 -15.48 -2.47
N LEU A 226 -8.87 -15.41 -1.26
CA LEU A 226 -9.50 -16.05 -0.09
C LEU A 226 -10.76 -15.31 0.32
N ASP A 227 -11.76 -16.05 0.81
CA ASP A 227 -13.06 -15.50 1.23
C ASP A 227 -12.99 -14.93 2.66
N LEU A 228 -12.73 -13.63 2.80
CA LEU A 228 -12.70 -12.96 4.10
C LEU A 228 -14.10 -12.72 4.72
N SER A 229 -15.20 -13.08 4.02
CA SER A 229 -16.52 -13.18 4.65
C SER A 229 -16.62 -14.43 5.55
N ASN A 230 -15.75 -15.43 5.31
CA ASN A 230 -15.64 -16.65 6.10
C ASN A 230 -14.75 -16.42 7.35
N PRO A 231 -15.31 -16.58 8.57
CA PRO A 231 -14.54 -16.38 9.81
C PRO A 231 -13.41 -17.41 10.02
N HIS A 232 -13.49 -18.58 9.40
CA HIS A 232 -12.42 -19.59 9.46
C HIS A 232 -11.20 -19.13 8.66
N VAL A 233 -11.41 -18.52 7.50
CA VAL A 233 -10.34 -17.90 6.68
C VAL A 233 -9.70 -16.74 7.42
N CYS A 234 -10.52 -15.84 8.01
CA CYS A 234 -10.00 -14.73 8.81
C CYS A 234 -9.14 -15.22 9.98
N ARG A 235 -9.57 -16.30 10.65
CA ARG A 235 -8.81 -16.89 11.75
C ARG A 235 -7.49 -17.48 11.28
N TYR A 236 -7.49 -18.22 10.17
CA TYR A 236 -6.26 -18.78 9.58
C TYR A 236 -5.23 -17.66 9.29
N ILE A 237 -5.67 -16.58 8.65
CA ILE A 237 -4.79 -15.45 8.35
C ILE A 237 -4.24 -14.82 9.62
N LEU A 238 -5.10 -14.59 10.61
CA LEU A 238 -4.67 -14.05 11.91
C LEU A 238 -3.63 -14.95 12.58
N ASP A 239 -3.89 -16.25 12.64
CA ASP A 239 -2.98 -17.19 13.30
C ASP A 239 -1.64 -17.32 12.56
N ALA A 240 -1.66 -17.29 11.23
CA ALA A 240 -0.44 -17.26 10.42
C ALA A 240 0.39 -16.00 10.68
N MET A 241 -0.24 -14.82 10.73
CA MET A 241 0.45 -13.55 10.98
C MET A 241 0.91 -13.43 12.45
N ARG A 242 0.11 -13.88 13.40
CA ARG A 242 0.51 -13.97 14.81
C ARG A 242 1.74 -14.86 15.00
N LYS A 243 1.74 -16.02 14.33
CA LYS A 243 2.89 -16.92 14.35
C LYS A 243 4.12 -16.23 13.76
N LEU A 244 3.99 -15.64 12.57
CA LEU A 244 5.11 -14.94 11.90
C LEU A 244 5.71 -13.84 12.79
N LEU A 245 4.88 -12.95 13.31
CA LEU A 245 5.33 -11.81 14.10
C LEU A 245 5.74 -12.21 15.53
N GLY A 246 5.07 -13.19 16.14
CA GLY A 246 5.36 -13.66 17.48
C GLY A 246 6.64 -14.51 17.57
N GLU A 247 6.92 -15.33 16.55
CA GLU A 247 8.17 -16.10 16.47
C GLU A 247 9.36 -15.23 16.06
N HIS A 248 9.12 -14.07 15.42
CA HIS A 248 10.15 -13.17 14.92
C HIS A 248 9.95 -11.72 15.41
N PRO A 249 10.13 -11.44 16.71
CA PRO A 249 9.86 -10.11 17.29
C PRO A 249 10.75 -8.99 16.75
N GLY A 250 11.82 -9.32 16.03
CA GLY A 250 12.66 -8.35 15.32
C GLY A 250 12.06 -7.83 14.01
N ILE A 251 10.91 -8.36 13.56
CA ILE A 251 10.15 -7.79 12.45
C ILE A 251 9.43 -6.53 12.91
N SER A 252 9.88 -5.37 12.43
CA SER A 252 9.33 -4.06 12.79
C SER A 252 8.48 -3.41 11.69
N TYR A 253 8.35 -4.07 10.55
CA TYR A 253 7.62 -3.56 9.39
C TYR A 253 7.01 -4.69 8.57
N VAL A 254 5.76 -4.51 8.15
CA VAL A 254 5.04 -5.44 7.28
C VAL A 254 4.51 -4.67 6.06
N LYS A 255 4.93 -5.08 4.87
CA LYS A 255 4.29 -4.69 3.61
C LYS A 255 3.16 -5.69 3.33
N TRP A 256 1.92 -5.24 3.54
CA TRP A 256 0.71 -6.04 3.30
C TRP A 256 0.21 -5.79 1.90
N ASP A 257 0.29 -6.79 1.05
CA ASP A 257 -0.09 -6.70 -0.35
C ASP A 257 -1.44 -7.38 -0.64
N CYS A 258 -2.05 -6.99 -1.77
CA CYS A 258 -3.28 -7.59 -2.30
C CYS A 258 -3.34 -7.32 -3.81
N ASN A 259 -2.83 -8.24 -4.59
CA ASN A 259 -2.56 -8.01 -6.02
C ASN A 259 -3.68 -8.49 -6.95
N ARG A 260 -4.84 -8.79 -6.41
CA ARG A 260 -5.99 -9.24 -7.17
C ARG A 260 -7.28 -8.57 -6.69
N LYS A 261 -8.18 -8.32 -7.63
CA LYS A 261 -9.57 -7.91 -7.36
C LYS A 261 -10.51 -9.13 -7.35
N ILE A 262 -11.71 -8.98 -6.80
CA ILE A 262 -12.79 -9.95 -6.95
C ILE A 262 -13.30 -9.85 -8.40
N SER A 263 -13.12 -10.90 -9.20
CA SER A 263 -13.58 -10.99 -10.59
C SER A 263 -14.82 -11.87 -10.76
N ASP A 264 -14.94 -12.91 -9.94
CA ASP A 264 -16.07 -13.84 -9.95
C ASP A 264 -16.67 -13.88 -8.52
N PRO A 265 -17.53 -12.88 -8.15
CA PRO A 265 -17.99 -12.74 -6.78
C PRO A 265 -18.97 -13.85 -6.41
N GLY A 266 -18.53 -14.76 -5.59
CA GLY A 266 -19.32 -15.83 -4.99
C GLY A 266 -18.59 -16.35 -3.77
N SER A 267 -19.33 -16.58 -2.68
CA SER A 267 -18.77 -17.15 -1.44
C SER A 267 -19.30 -18.56 -1.25
N PRO A 268 -18.42 -19.58 -1.18
CA PRO A 268 -18.84 -20.93 -0.79
C PRO A 268 -19.37 -20.99 0.65
N TRP A 269 -19.06 -20.00 1.47
CA TRP A 269 -19.46 -19.89 2.87
C TRP A 269 -20.85 -19.27 3.07
N LEU A 270 -21.20 -18.27 2.26
CA LEU A 270 -22.45 -17.54 2.42
C LEU A 270 -23.62 -18.28 1.79
N ASP A 271 -24.77 -18.28 2.48
CA ASP A 271 -26.02 -18.77 1.92
C ASP A 271 -26.40 -18.03 0.63
N ALA A 272 -27.21 -18.67 -0.22
CA ALA A 272 -27.62 -18.12 -1.51
C ALA A 272 -28.27 -16.72 -1.39
N CYS A 273 -29.08 -16.48 -0.36
CA CYS A 273 -29.71 -15.18 -0.11
C CYS A 273 -28.75 -14.10 0.39
N ARG A 274 -27.54 -14.48 0.85
CA ARG A 274 -26.52 -13.57 1.39
C ARG A 274 -25.34 -13.33 0.43
N GLN A 275 -25.35 -13.87 -0.76
CA GLN A 275 -24.27 -13.69 -1.72
C GLN A 275 -23.99 -12.20 -2.02
N GLY A 276 -25.02 -11.35 -1.97
CA GLY A 276 -24.89 -9.89 -2.08
C GLY A 276 -24.09 -9.23 -0.94
N ASN A 277 -23.93 -9.91 0.19
CA ASN A 277 -23.16 -9.39 1.33
C ASN A 277 -21.65 -9.49 1.11
N LEU A 278 -21.20 -10.42 0.25
CA LEU A 278 -19.78 -10.73 0.06
C LEU A 278 -18.87 -9.50 -0.09
N PRO A 279 -19.14 -8.51 -0.96
CA PRO A 279 -18.22 -7.38 -1.15
C PRO A 279 -18.00 -6.54 0.11
N ILE A 280 -19.02 -6.47 0.96
CA ILE A 280 -18.99 -5.69 2.20
C ILE A 280 -18.38 -6.51 3.33
N ASP A 281 -18.82 -7.76 3.49
CA ASP A 281 -18.33 -8.64 4.57
C ASP A 281 -16.87 -9.05 4.36
N TYR A 282 -16.40 -9.11 3.10
CA TYR A 282 -14.99 -9.24 2.78
C TYR A 282 -14.16 -8.08 3.38
N VAL A 283 -14.56 -6.84 3.11
CA VAL A 283 -13.85 -5.66 3.63
C VAL A 283 -13.90 -5.62 5.16
N ARG A 284 -15.02 -5.97 5.76
CA ARG A 284 -15.15 -6.08 7.22
C ARG A 284 -14.24 -7.18 7.80
N GLY A 285 -14.09 -8.30 7.08
CA GLY A 285 -13.12 -9.35 7.43
C GLY A 285 -11.68 -8.83 7.44
N TYR A 286 -11.30 -8.16 6.36
CA TYR A 286 -10.01 -7.49 6.23
C TYR A 286 -9.76 -6.46 7.36
N GLU A 287 -10.73 -5.59 7.63
CA GLU A 287 -10.61 -4.59 8.70
C GLU A 287 -10.42 -5.24 10.07
N ARG A 288 -11.19 -6.30 10.41
CA ARG A 288 -11.04 -7.03 11.68
C ARG A 288 -9.66 -7.66 11.85
N ILE A 289 -9.11 -8.26 10.78
CA ILE A 289 -7.76 -8.85 10.81
C ILE A 289 -6.73 -7.77 11.15
N LEU A 290 -6.76 -6.66 10.42
CA LEU A 290 -5.79 -5.58 10.63
C LEU A 290 -5.96 -4.86 11.97
N GLU A 291 -7.20 -4.64 12.43
CA GLU A 291 -7.47 -4.07 13.76
C GLU A 291 -6.88 -4.95 14.87
N THR A 292 -7.06 -6.27 14.75
CA THR A 292 -6.52 -7.22 15.71
C THR A 292 -4.98 -7.21 15.71
N LEU A 293 -4.37 -7.33 14.53
CA LEU A 293 -2.89 -7.29 14.42
C LEU A 293 -2.31 -5.95 14.86
N ALA A 294 -3.01 -4.85 14.56
CA ALA A 294 -2.59 -3.52 14.99
C ALA A 294 -2.61 -3.33 16.50
N ALA A 295 -3.55 -3.97 17.20
CA ALA A 295 -3.64 -3.93 18.66
C ALA A 295 -2.60 -4.85 19.33
N GLU A 296 -2.36 -6.04 18.74
CA GLU A 296 -1.42 -7.03 19.28
C GLU A 296 0.05 -6.68 19.00
N PHE A 297 0.34 -5.99 17.89
CA PHE A 297 1.67 -5.59 17.46
C PHE A 297 1.75 -4.06 17.24
N PRO A 298 1.65 -3.26 18.32
CA PRO A 298 1.55 -1.80 18.22
C PRO A 298 2.80 -1.15 17.62
N ASP A 299 3.97 -1.74 17.78
CA ASP A 299 5.26 -1.22 17.32
C ASP A 299 5.60 -1.58 15.87
N VAL A 300 4.81 -2.47 15.25
CA VAL A 300 5.01 -2.87 13.85
C VAL A 300 4.38 -1.84 12.91
N ILE A 301 5.18 -1.33 11.99
CA ILE A 301 4.74 -0.46 10.92
C ILE A 301 4.06 -1.30 9.84
N PHE A 302 2.83 -0.98 9.46
CA PHE A 302 2.12 -1.62 8.35
C PHE A 302 2.06 -0.68 7.15
N GLN A 303 2.52 -1.16 6.00
CA GLN A 303 2.35 -0.50 4.69
C GLN A 303 1.26 -1.21 3.91
N ALA A 304 0.29 -0.46 3.40
CA ALA A 304 -0.69 -0.97 2.47
C ALA A 304 -0.11 -1.03 1.05
N CYS A 305 -0.29 -2.16 0.39
CA CYS A 305 -0.03 -2.34 -1.03
C CYS A 305 -1.21 -3.07 -1.68
N SER A 306 -1.53 -2.72 -2.90
CA SER A 306 -2.51 -3.44 -3.73
C SER A 306 -2.16 -3.14 -5.19
N SER A 307 -1.14 -3.81 -5.72
CA SER A 307 -0.48 -3.44 -7.00
C SER A 307 -0.15 -1.94 -7.01
N GLY A 308 0.47 -1.47 -5.96
CA GLY A 308 0.62 -0.06 -5.64
C GLY A 308 -0.51 0.49 -4.78
N GLY A 309 -0.99 1.70 -5.09
CA GLY A 309 -1.98 2.43 -4.31
C GLY A 309 -3.44 2.03 -4.53
N GLY A 310 -3.73 0.80 -4.97
CA GLY A 310 -5.09 0.34 -5.26
C GLY A 310 -6.07 0.39 -4.08
N ARG A 311 -5.55 0.41 -2.84
CA ARG A 311 -6.28 0.63 -1.59
C ARG A 311 -5.83 1.87 -0.83
N ALA A 312 -5.35 2.89 -1.51
CA ALA A 312 -5.06 4.17 -0.85
C ALA A 312 -6.36 4.92 -0.54
N ASP A 313 -7.01 4.56 0.54
CA ASP A 313 -8.22 5.18 1.08
C ASP A 313 -8.14 5.31 2.60
N TYR A 314 -8.98 6.16 3.21
CA TYR A 314 -8.96 6.39 4.65
C TYR A 314 -9.60 5.28 5.50
N GLY A 315 -10.26 4.29 4.91
CA GLY A 315 -10.65 3.04 5.57
C GLY A 315 -9.41 2.20 5.88
N THR A 316 -8.61 1.92 4.85
CA THR A 316 -7.33 1.22 4.95
C THR A 316 -6.32 1.99 5.81
N MET A 317 -6.16 3.29 5.58
CA MET A 317 -5.09 4.07 6.22
C MET A 317 -5.24 4.24 7.74
N ARG A 318 -6.44 4.04 8.29
CA ARG A 318 -6.63 3.96 9.76
C ARG A 318 -5.90 2.77 10.40
N LYS A 319 -5.58 1.73 9.62
CA LYS A 319 -4.88 0.52 10.06
C LYS A 319 -3.43 0.49 9.59
N HIS A 320 -3.08 1.33 8.61
CA HIS A 320 -1.75 1.39 8.01
C HIS A 320 -1.08 2.74 8.25
N HIS A 321 0.23 2.70 8.31
CA HIS A 321 1.07 3.88 8.52
C HIS A 321 1.32 4.63 7.22
N GLU A 322 1.38 3.89 6.12
CA GLU A 322 1.70 4.39 4.79
C GLU A 322 1.19 3.41 3.72
N PHE A 323 1.23 3.82 2.47
CA PHE A 323 0.91 2.96 1.32
C PHE A 323 2.00 3.04 0.25
N TRP A 324 2.15 1.95 -0.51
CA TRP A 324 2.94 1.92 -1.73
C TRP A 324 2.21 2.70 -2.82
N THR A 325 2.80 3.79 -3.30
CA THR A 325 2.09 4.73 -4.18
C THR A 325 1.75 4.12 -5.54
N SER A 326 2.69 3.38 -6.14
CA SER A 326 2.51 2.70 -7.44
C SER A 326 3.65 1.72 -7.68
N ASP A 327 3.34 0.58 -8.31
CA ASP A 327 4.35 -0.34 -8.83
C ASP A 327 5.13 0.28 -10.01
N ASN A 328 4.56 1.26 -10.71
CA ASN A 328 5.33 2.05 -11.66
C ASN A 328 6.24 3.02 -10.90
N THR A 329 7.52 2.69 -10.90
CA THR A 329 8.57 3.40 -10.16
C THR A 329 9.39 4.36 -11.03
N ASP A 330 9.01 4.54 -12.30
CA ASP A 330 9.63 5.53 -13.19
C ASP A 330 9.48 6.93 -12.59
N ALA A 331 10.60 7.59 -12.33
CA ALA A 331 10.61 8.90 -11.66
C ALA A 331 9.80 9.96 -12.42
N TYR A 332 9.79 9.93 -13.75
CA TYR A 332 8.99 10.84 -14.55
C TYR A 332 7.49 10.63 -14.33
N GLU A 333 7.02 9.38 -14.39
CA GLU A 333 5.61 9.04 -14.12
C GLU A 333 5.22 9.37 -12.67
N ARG A 334 6.14 9.15 -11.73
CA ARG A 334 5.92 9.44 -10.31
C ARG A 334 5.71 10.93 -10.02
N VAL A 335 6.25 11.86 -10.80
CA VAL A 335 5.93 13.29 -10.67
C VAL A 335 4.42 13.50 -10.73
N PHE A 336 3.76 12.94 -11.74
CA PHE A 336 2.31 13.09 -11.94
C PHE A 336 1.49 12.32 -10.89
N MET A 337 1.90 11.09 -10.57
CA MET A 337 1.23 10.24 -9.58
C MET A 337 1.27 10.87 -8.19
N GLN A 338 2.47 11.28 -7.73
CA GLN A 338 2.66 11.89 -6.41
C GLN A 338 1.99 13.26 -6.31
N TRP A 339 1.98 14.04 -7.40
CA TRP A 339 1.21 15.26 -7.50
C TRP A 339 -0.29 15.01 -7.30
N GLY A 340 -0.86 14.05 -8.03
CA GLY A 340 -2.28 13.76 -8.00
C GLY A 340 -2.74 13.28 -6.63
N ILE A 341 -2.08 12.25 -6.09
CA ILE A 341 -2.42 11.65 -4.79
C ILE A 341 -2.13 12.58 -3.62
N GLY A 342 -1.10 13.42 -3.74
CA GLY A 342 -0.74 14.40 -2.74
C GLY A 342 -1.79 15.49 -2.50
N HIS A 343 -2.87 15.59 -3.30
CA HIS A 343 -3.99 16.46 -2.97
C HIS A 343 -4.80 15.96 -1.78
N LEU A 344 -4.83 14.65 -1.57
CA LEU A 344 -5.62 14.02 -0.53
C LEU A 344 -4.75 13.44 0.59
N PHE A 345 -3.59 12.88 0.27
CA PHE A 345 -2.74 12.17 1.23
C PHE A 345 -1.46 12.97 1.55
N PRO A 346 -1.09 13.11 2.85
CA PRO A 346 0.15 13.77 3.25
C PRO A 346 1.39 12.94 2.86
N ALA A 347 2.51 13.61 2.64
CA ALA A 347 3.76 13.00 2.21
C ALA A 347 4.25 11.84 3.09
N ILE A 348 3.99 11.91 4.41
CA ILE A 348 4.34 10.84 5.35
C ILE A 348 3.70 9.49 5.02
N SER A 349 2.55 9.49 4.36
CA SER A 349 1.82 8.27 3.99
C SER A 349 2.18 7.73 2.60
N MET A 350 2.93 8.47 1.79
CA MET A 350 3.26 8.12 0.42
C MET A 350 4.67 7.55 0.34
N ALA A 351 4.80 6.23 0.17
CA ALA A 351 6.10 5.61 -0.07
C ALA A 351 6.60 5.92 -1.49
N ALA A 352 7.79 6.47 -1.58
CA ALA A 352 8.44 6.87 -2.83
C ALA A 352 9.89 6.37 -2.86
N HIS A 353 10.24 5.59 -3.88
CA HIS A 353 11.53 4.91 -3.93
C HIS A 353 12.42 5.41 -5.07
N VAL A 354 13.71 5.51 -4.79
CA VAL A 354 14.77 5.58 -5.80
C VAL A 354 14.97 4.17 -6.35
N THR A 355 14.82 4.00 -7.66
CA THR A 355 14.93 2.70 -8.33
C THR A 355 16.05 2.67 -9.35
N ALA A 356 16.32 1.51 -9.93
CA ALA A 356 17.34 1.33 -10.96
C ALA A 356 17.08 2.20 -12.21
N SER A 357 18.13 2.49 -12.96
CA SER A 357 18.08 3.13 -14.27
C SER A 357 18.95 2.32 -15.25
N PRO A 358 18.38 1.87 -16.37
CA PRO A 358 17.00 2.07 -16.85
C PRO A 358 15.93 1.50 -15.90
N ASN A 359 14.75 2.14 -15.86
CA ASN A 359 13.63 1.66 -15.08
C ASN A 359 13.10 0.32 -15.66
N HIS A 360 12.86 -0.65 -14.79
CA HIS A 360 12.49 -2.01 -15.20
C HIS A 360 11.11 -2.12 -15.86
N GLN A 361 10.20 -1.16 -15.65
CA GLN A 361 8.86 -1.18 -16.24
C GLN A 361 8.77 -0.40 -17.54
N THR A 362 9.40 0.76 -17.60
CA THR A 362 9.29 1.67 -18.75
C THR A 362 10.49 1.64 -19.69
N GLY A 363 11.62 1.10 -19.24
CA GLY A 363 12.90 1.16 -19.94
C GLY A 363 13.55 2.55 -19.99
N ARG A 364 12.90 3.55 -19.36
CA ARG A 364 13.40 4.94 -19.34
C ARG A 364 14.61 5.08 -18.43
N SER A 365 15.65 5.76 -18.92
CA SER A 365 16.78 6.18 -18.12
C SER A 365 16.55 7.58 -17.54
N ALA A 366 16.89 7.75 -16.27
CA ALA A 366 16.79 9.03 -15.58
C ALA A 366 18.03 9.26 -14.70
N PRO A 367 18.57 10.50 -14.62
CA PRO A 367 19.68 10.82 -13.73
C PRO A 367 19.37 10.48 -12.27
N LEU A 368 20.38 10.03 -11.53
CA LEU A 368 20.21 9.66 -10.13
C LEU A 368 19.66 10.82 -9.30
N LYS A 369 20.15 12.03 -9.52
CA LYS A 369 19.65 13.23 -8.86
C LYS A 369 18.14 13.40 -9.06
N PHE A 370 17.64 13.28 -10.30
CA PHE A 370 16.22 13.44 -10.59
C PHE A 370 15.37 12.36 -9.88
N ARG A 371 15.85 11.10 -9.85
CA ARG A 371 15.19 10.02 -9.12
C ARG A 371 15.07 10.33 -7.62
N PHE A 372 16.12 10.93 -7.03
CA PHE A 372 16.08 11.40 -5.64
C PHE A 372 15.14 12.58 -5.44
N ASP A 373 15.18 13.59 -6.29
CA ASP A 373 14.33 14.77 -6.17
C ASP A 373 12.83 14.38 -6.12
N VAL A 374 12.44 13.42 -6.97
CA VAL A 374 11.07 12.90 -6.97
C VAL A 374 10.77 12.06 -5.72
N ALA A 375 11.66 11.14 -5.34
CA ALA A 375 11.43 10.27 -4.21
C ALA A 375 11.43 11.01 -2.86
N MET A 376 12.22 12.08 -2.72
CA MET A 376 12.29 12.89 -1.51
C MET A 376 11.02 13.70 -1.24
N SER A 377 10.07 13.81 -2.18
CA SER A 377 8.77 14.45 -1.96
C SER A 377 7.78 13.61 -1.16
N GLY A 378 8.14 12.36 -0.85
CA GLY A 378 7.37 11.42 -0.03
C GLY A 378 8.22 10.78 1.08
N ARG A 379 7.78 9.62 1.58
CA ARG A 379 8.58 8.80 2.46
C ARG A 379 9.65 8.08 1.60
N LEU A 380 10.88 8.57 1.71
CA LEU A 380 12.01 8.10 0.89
C LEU A 380 12.36 6.65 1.17
N GLY A 381 12.52 5.86 0.12
CA GLY A 381 13.05 4.52 0.13
C GLY A 381 13.87 4.22 -1.12
N PHE A 382 14.34 3.00 -1.19
CA PHE A 382 15.07 2.44 -2.33
C PHE A 382 14.46 1.11 -2.74
N GLU A 383 14.50 0.83 -4.04
CA GLU A 383 14.08 -0.45 -4.60
C GLU A 383 14.97 -0.77 -5.81
N LEU A 384 16.17 -1.28 -5.52
CA LEU A 384 17.22 -1.60 -6.48
C LEU A 384 18.22 -2.58 -5.84
N GLN A 385 19.18 -3.09 -6.63
CA GLN A 385 20.31 -3.84 -6.10
C GLN A 385 21.45 -2.86 -5.73
N PRO A 386 21.67 -2.56 -4.45
CA PRO A 386 22.67 -1.57 -4.07
C PRO A 386 24.12 -2.05 -4.27
N CYS A 387 24.31 -3.36 -4.48
CA CYS A 387 25.63 -3.91 -4.80
C CYS A 387 26.07 -3.59 -6.23
N ASP A 388 25.13 -3.22 -7.11
CA ASP A 388 25.40 -2.85 -8.51
C ASP A 388 25.68 -1.34 -8.68
N MET A 389 25.53 -0.55 -7.61
CA MET A 389 25.80 0.89 -7.64
C MET A 389 27.30 1.16 -7.76
N THR A 390 27.65 2.15 -8.59
CA THR A 390 29.03 2.67 -8.66
C THR A 390 29.42 3.36 -7.37
N GLU A 391 30.71 3.54 -7.12
CA GLU A 391 31.19 4.29 -5.95
C GLU A 391 30.73 5.77 -6.00
N GLU A 392 30.62 6.37 -7.19
CA GLU A 392 30.08 7.71 -7.38
C GLU A 392 28.61 7.79 -6.97
N ASP A 393 27.79 6.82 -7.43
CA ASP A 393 26.37 6.72 -7.06
C ASP A 393 26.22 6.50 -5.53
N MET A 394 27.10 5.69 -4.92
CA MET A 394 27.08 5.45 -3.46
C MET A 394 27.39 6.75 -2.69
N VAL A 395 28.41 7.50 -3.11
CA VAL A 395 28.77 8.79 -2.49
C VAL A 395 27.65 9.81 -2.63
N PHE A 396 27.07 9.93 -3.83
CA PHE A 396 25.94 10.81 -4.08
C PHE A 396 24.72 10.42 -3.22
N SER A 397 24.35 9.14 -3.23
CA SER A 397 23.19 8.63 -2.51
C SER A 397 23.31 8.82 -1.00
N LYS A 398 24.49 8.62 -0.45
CA LYS A 398 24.77 8.85 0.98
C LYS A 398 24.55 10.31 1.37
N ARG A 399 25.02 11.26 0.54
CA ARG A 399 24.81 12.71 0.76
C ARG A 399 23.33 13.08 0.63
N ALA A 400 22.66 12.61 -0.43
CA ALA A 400 21.24 12.88 -0.65
C ALA A 400 20.37 12.29 0.47
N LEU A 401 20.69 11.09 0.97
CA LEU A 401 20.01 10.47 2.09
C LEU A 401 20.20 11.25 3.40
N ALA A 402 21.43 11.73 3.67
CA ALA A 402 21.71 12.59 4.83
C ALA A 402 20.90 13.89 4.76
N GLU A 403 20.82 14.50 3.58
CA GLU A 403 20.01 15.69 3.35
C GLU A 403 18.53 15.42 3.54
N TYR A 404 18.01 14.30 3.00
CA TYR A 404 16.62 13.90 3.26
C TYR A 404 16.35 13.77 4.77
N LYS A 405 17.21 13.10 5.51
CA LYS A 405 17.04 12.95 6.96
C LYS A 405 17.00 14.30 7.69
N ARG A 406 17.79 15.28 7.23
CA ARG A 406 17.78 16.65 7.78
C ARG A 406 16.43 17.35 7.51
N ILE A 407 15.86 17.21 6.31
CA ILE A 407 14.61 17.85 5.92
C ILE A 407 13.37 16.98 6.19
N ARG A 408 13.53 15.71 6.57
CA ARG A 408 12.47 14.72 6.78
C ARG A 408 11.33 15.23 7.68
N PRO A 409 11.58 15.91 8.81
CA PRO A 409 10.50 16.45 9.62
C PRO A 409 9.62 17.45 8.85
N VAL A 410 10.22 18.26 7.96
CA VAL A 410 9.47 19.20 7.12
C VAL A 410 8.68 18.45 6.04
N VAL A 411 9.28 17.47 5.37
CA VAL A 411 8.62 16.67 4.32
C VAL A 411 7.45 15.87 4.91
N GLN A 412 7.66 15.18 6.03
CA GLN A 412 6.65 14.28 6.61
C GLN A 412 5.55 15.00 7.38
N PHE A 413 5.88 16.09 8.09
CA PHE A 413 4.94 16.77 8.98
C PHE A 413 4.56 18.18 8.57
N GLY A 414 5.29 18.78 7.62
CA GLY A 414 5.03 20.12 7.13
C GLY A 414 3.76 20.24 6.28
N ASP A 415 3.40 21.46 5.99
CA ASP A 415 2.33 21.79 5.05
C ASP A 415 2.87 21.83 3.62
N LEU A 416 2.18 21.15 2.71
CA LEU A 416 2.56 21.12 1.30
C LEU A 416 1.97 22.29 0.53
N TYR A 417 2.84 23.09 -0.12
CA TYR A 417 2.48 24.16 -1.05
C TYR A 417 2.96 23.79 -2.46
N ARG A 418 2.03 23.76 -3.42
CA ARG A 418 2.30 23.43 -4.81
C ARG A 418 2.53 24.70 -5.61
N LEU A 419 3.78 24.95 -5.99
CA LEU A 419 4.17 26.19 -6.68
C LEU A 419 3.84 26.15 -8.18
N SER A 420 3.95 24.98 -8.81
CA SER A 420 3.64 24.79 -10.24
C SER A 420 3.02 23.42 -10.47
N SER A 421 2.17 23.33 -11.48
CA SER A 421 1.54 22.07 -11.88
C SER A 421 2.42 21.35 -12.92
N PRO A 422 2.67 20.03 -12.78
CA PRO A 422 3.39 19.27 -13.82
C PRO A 422 2.60 19.17 -15.14
N TYR A 423 1.31 19.52 -15.13
CA TYR A 423 0.46 19.55 -16.33
C TYR A 423 0.49 20.90 -17.07
N GLU A 424 0.96 21.95 -16.41
CA GLU A 424 0.99 23.32 -16.98
C GLU A 424 2.39 23.73 -17.45
N SER A 425 3.43 23.09 -16.93
CA SER A 425 4.82 23.41 -17.27
C SER A 425 5.72 22.18 -17.19
N LEU A 426 6.34 21.83 -18.31
CA LEU A 426 7.44 20.86 -18.37
C LEU A 426 8.73 21.40 -17.71
N SER A 427 8.76 22.67 -17.34
CA SER A 427 9.92 23.34 -16.73
C SER A 427 10.32 22.77 -15.36
N LEU A 428 9.41 22.08 -14.66
CA LEU A 428 9.73 21.41 -13.40
C LEU A 428 10.69 20.23 -13.55
N ILE A 429 10.86 19.71 -14.76
CA ILE A 429 11.79 18.60 -15.06
C ILE A 429 13.24 19.09 -15.03
N HIS A 430 13.46 20.40 -15.16
CA HIS A 430 14.79 21.02 -15.20
C HIS A 430 15.24 21.64 -13.87
N ILE A 431 14.38 21.66 -12.85
CA ILE A 431 14.72 22.10 -11.50
C ILE A 431 15.22 20.93 -10.66
#